data_cf2dcbda5dfe6ae712d36822879f94d6
#
_entry.id   cf2dcbda5dfe6ae712d36822879f94d6
#
_cell.length_a   1.000
_cell.length_b   1.000
_cell.length_c   1.000
_cell.angle_alpha   90.00
_cell.angle_beta   90.00
_cell.angle_gamma   90.00
#
_symmetry.space_group_name_H-M   'P 1'
#
loop_
_entity.id
_entity.type
_entity.pdbx_description
1 polymer ?
#
loop_
_entity_poly.entity_id
_entity_poly.type
_entity_poly.pdbx_seq_one_letter_code
_entity_poly.pdbx_strand_id
1 'polypeptide(L)'
;MINPNDYDVANGETKRMNCPVCKGIKTFSITNNMGSLVWNCYKVSCTVGGGTRIHLSADDIQASIKGGANNASPTFEMPQYVVQRSGGLYMNRWCARWGLDADELGLMYDVKEDRVVFPVMQDGKIVDATGRTLTKRIPKWKRYGNSGLPYTSGCGKVAVVVEDCVSAAVVGYGSFVGVALLGTSLQDSHRRYLAQFSTAIIALDPDALPKTLQMAKELRGHVSDVRVLKLEDDIKYRNPTDMEKLDGIITD
;
A
#
# COMPACT_ATOMS: atom_id res chain seq x y z
N MET A 1 24.41 -1.21 -20.85
CA MET A 1 23.08 -0.58 -21.00
C MET A 1 22.06 -1.71 -21.02
N ILE A 2 20.94 -1.58 -20.34
CA ILE A 2 19.90 -2.61 -20.36
C ILE A 2 19.06 -2.41 -21.61
N ASN A 3 18.94 -3.46 -22.43
CA ASN A 3 18.00 -3.46 -23.53
C ASN A 3 16.68 -4.08 -23.04
N PRO A 4 15.60 -3.31 -22.92
CA PRO A 4 14.33 -3.81 -22.40
C PRO A 4 13.71 -4.90 -23.28
N ASN A 5 14.03 -4.96 -24.56
CA ASN A 5 13.53 -5.98 -25.48
C ASN A 5 14.11 -7.39 -25.22
N ASP A 6 15.17 -7.49 -24.40
CA ASP A 6 15.71 -8.80 -23.99
C ASP A 6 14.85 -9.50 -22.92
N TYR A 7 13.80 -8.81 -22.44
CA TYR A 7 12.93 -9.29 -21.38
C TYR A 7 11.50 -9.39 -21.91
N ASP A 8 11.03 -10.61 -22.08
CA ASP A 8 9.63 -10.88 -22.37
C ASP A 8 8.80 -10.71 -21.09
N VAL A 9 8.10 -9.56 -20.95
CA VAL A 9 7.28 -9.21 -19.79
C VAL A 9 5.88 -8.87 -20.28
N ALA A 10 4.94 -9.73 -19.97
CA ALA A 10 3.54 -9.51 -20.31
C ALA A 10 2.96 -8.23 -19.68
N ASN A 11 1.91 -7.68 -20.26
CA ASN A 11 1.26 -6.49 -19.72
C ASN A 11 0.73 -6.74 -18.29
N GLY A 12 1.07 -5.85 -17.35
CA GLY A 12 0.77 -5.99 -15.93
C GLY A 12 1.75 -6.89 -15.16
N GLU A 13 2.68 -7.57 -15.84
CA GLU A 13 3.64 -8.47 -15.22
C GLU A 13 4.84 -7.72 -14.64
N THR A 14 5.34 -8.21 -13.50
CA THR A 14 6.64 -7.83 -12.93
C THR A 14 7.52 -9.06 -12.80
N LYS A 15 8.66 -9.07 -13.51
CA LYS A 15 9.70 -10.09 -13.34
C LYS A 15 10.80 -9.61 -12.42
N ARG A 16 11.16 -10.45 -11.44
CA ARG A 16 12.28 -10.17 -10.53
C ARG A 16 13.39 -11.18 -10.73
N MET A 17 14.61 -10.68 -10.94
CA MET A 17 15.77 -11.51 -11.29
C MET A 17 17.07 -10.95 -10.74
N ASN A 18 18.17 -11.65 -10.99
CA ASN A 18 19.50 -11.15 -10.67
C ASN A 18 19.83 -9.94 -11.56
N CYS A 19 20.43 -8.91 -10.96
CA CYS A 19 20.76 -7.72 -11.73
C CYS A 19 21.80 -8.05 -12.81
N PRO A 20 21.53 -7.72 -14.08
CA PRO A 20 22.46 -8.02 -15.19
C PRO A 20 23.78 -7.25 -15.08
N VAL A 21 23.80 -6.12 -14.37
CA VAL A 21 24.97 -5.25 -14.23
C VAL A 21 25.75 -5.58 -12.95
N CYS A 22 25.13 -5.46 -11.78
CA CYS A 22 25.83 -5.66 -10.50
C CYS A 22 25.77 -7.10 -9.97
N LYS A 23 25.16 -8.03 -10.71
CA LYS A 23 24.98 -9.45 -10.36
C LYS A 23 24.30 -9.70 -9.01
N GLY A 24 23.68 -8.67 -8.40
CA GLY A 24 22.94 -8.82 -7.16
C GLY A 24 21.80 -9.82 -7.30
N ILE A 25 21.69 -10.77 -6.35
CA ILE A 25 20.71 -11.86 -6.39
C ILE A 25 19.31 -11.31 -6.16
N LYS A 26 18.41 -11.48 -7.14
CA LYS A 26 17.00 -11.02 -7.11
C LYS A 26 16.84 -9.53 -6.76
N THR A 27 17.82 -8.69 -7.12
CA THR A 27 17.79 -7.25 -6.86
C THR A 27 17.26 -6.41 -8.01
N PHE A 28 17.07 -6.99 -9.17
CA PHE A 28 16.56 -6.30 -10.35
C PHE A 28 15.10 -6.68 -10.62
N SER A 29 14.28 -5.68 -10.86
CA SER A 29 12.90 -5.89 -11.33
C SER A 29 12.68 -5.15 -12.64
N ILE A 30 11.83 -5.73 -13.48
CA ILE A 30 11.30 -5.11 -14.70
C ILE A 30 9.80 -5.34 -14.73
N THR A 31 9.04 -4.28 -14.97
CA THR A 31 7.58 -4.26 -14.97
C THR A 31 7.09 -3.70 -16.29
N ASN A 32 6.12 -4.37 -16.92
CA ASN A 32 5.37 -3.82 -18.03
C ASN A 32 4.04 -3.27 -17.53
N ASN A 33 3.89 -1.96 -17.58
CA ASN A 33 2.67 -1.28 -17.16
C ASN A 33 2.05 -0.56 -18.38
N MET A 34 1.10 -1.23 -19.04
CA MET A 34 0.35 -0.69 -20.17
C MET A 34 1.26 -0.03 -21.26
N GLY A 35 2.24 -0.78 -21.75
CA GLY A 35 3.18 -0.29 -22.75
C GLY A 35 4.29 0.61 -22.21
N SER A 36 4.45 0.69 -20.91
CA SER A 36 5.59 1.32 -20.25
C SER A 36 6.41 0.25 -19.54
N LEU A 37 7.58 -0.09 -20.07
CA LEU A 37 8.55 -0.95 -19.39
C LEU A 37 9.37 -0.09 -18.44
N VAL A 38 9.31 -0.41 -17.13
CA VAL A 38 10.10 0.25 -16.10
C VAL A 38 10.94 -0.79 -15.38
N TRP A 39 12.22 -0.48 -15.16
CA TRP A 39 13.13 -1.36 -14.45
C TRP A 39 13.95 -0.63 -13.41
N ASN A 40 14.32 -1.35 -12.35
CA ASN A 40 15.16 -0.82 -11.29
C ASN A 40 15.96 -1.92 -10.59
N CYS A 41 17.16 -1.57 -10.12
CA CYS A 41 17.94 -2.41 -9.22
C CYS A 41 17.86 -1.87 -7.78
N TYR A 42 17.45 -2.71 -6.84
CA TYR A 42 17.28 -2.33 -5.42
C TYR A 42 18.57 -2.45 -4.59
N LYS A 43 19.71 -2.77 -5.22
CA LYS A 43 20.99 -2.78 -4.52
C LYS A 43 21.52 -1.34 -4.42
N VAL A 44 21.75 -0.86 -3.20
CA VAL A 44 22.14 0.54 -2.88
C VAL A 44 23.35 1.02 -3.71
N SER A 45 24.31 0.13 -3.99
CA SER A 45 25.50 0.45 -4.78
C SER A 45 25.29 0.34 -6.31
N CYS A 46 24.06 0.14 -6.78
CA CYS A 46 23.78 -0.04 -8.20
C CYS A 46 22.80 1.04 -8.69
N THR A 47 23.22 1.79 -9.67
CA THR A 47 22.44 2.89 -10.26
C THR A 47 21.59 2.47 -11.45
N VAL A 48 21.42 1.16 -11.67
CA VAL A 48 20.63 0.64 -12.79
C VAL A 48 19.14 0.87 -12.54
N GLY A 49 18.56 1.76 -13.31
CA GLY A 49 17.14 2.04 -13.36
C GLY A 49 16.80 2.74 -14.67
N GLY A 50 15.55 2.70 -15.06
CA GLY A 50 15.08 3.38 -16.27
C GLY A 50 13.69 2.96 -16.67
N GLY A 51 13.21 3.54 -17.76
CA GLY A 51 11.93 3.20 -18.35
C GLY A 51 11.93 3.51 -19.84
N THR A 52 11.16 2.77 -20.60
CA THR A 52 10.90 3.01 -22.01
C THR A 52 9.45 2.70 -22.36
N ARG A 53 8.94 3.33 -23.42
CA ARG A 53 7.64 2.98 -23.97
C ARG A 53 7.83 1.92 -25.05
N ILE A 54 6.98 0.90 -25.02
CA ILE A 54 6.84 -0.08 -26.10
C ILE A 54 5.55 0.21 -26.84
N HIS A 55 5.59 0.01 -28.17
CA HIS A 55 4.37 0.11 -28.97
C HIS A 55 3.43 -1.04 -28.58
N LEU A 56 2.25 -0.69 -28.11
CA LEU A 56 1.14 -1.64 -27.99
C LEU A 56 0.48 -1.78 -29.35
N SER A 57 0.27 -3.00 -29.82
CA SER A 57 -0.57 -3.26 -30.97
C SER A 57 -2.04 -2.97 -30.65
N ALA A 58 -2.85 -2.74 -31.68
CA ALA A 58 -4.31 -2.60 -31.48
C ALA A 58 -4.91 -3.85 -30.82
N ASP A 59 -4.34 -5.03 -31.07
CA ASP A 59 -4.75 -6.30 -30.47
C ASP A 59 -4.38 -6.36 -28.98
N ASP A 60 -3.21 -5.82 -28.56
CA ASP A 60 -2.82 -5.73 -27.17
C ASP A 60 -3.76 -4.79 -26.38
N ILE A 61 -4.15 -3.68 -27.01
CA ILE A 61 -5.12 -2.73 -26.43
C ILE A 61 -6.50 -3.39 -26.32
N GLN A 62 -6.97 -4.08 -27.36
CA GLN A 62 -8.23 -4.80 -27.34
C GLN A 62 -8.23 -5.95 -26.35
N ALA A 63 -7.12 -6.71 -26.24
CA ALA A 63 -6.97 -7.77 -25.24
C ALA A 63 -7.00 -7.21 -23.82
N SER A 64 -6.40 -6.04 -23.59
CA SER A 64 -6.44 -5.34 -22.30
C SER A 64 -7.85 -4.85 -21.97
N ILE A 65 -8.60 -4.35 -22.94
CA ILE A 65 -10.00 -3.92 -22.79
C ILE A 65 -10.92 -5.13 -22.57
N LYS A 66 -10.76 -6.20 -23.34
CA LYS A 66 -11.53 -7.44 -23.21
C LYS A 66 -11.12 -8.24 -21.95
N GLY A 67 -9.85 -8.25 -21.60
CA GLY A 67 -9.35 -8.83 -20.35
C GLY A 67 -9.86 -8.09 -19.12
N GLY A 68 -10.11 -6.79 -19.20
CA GLY A 68 -10.75 -6.01 -18.15
C GLY A 68 -12.22 -6.33 -17.92
N ALA A 69 -12.91 -6.91 -18.91
CA ALA A 69 -14.33 -7.27 -18.81
C ALA A 69 -14.57 -8.71 -18.30
N ASN A 70 -13.57 -9.59 -18.30
CA ASN A 70 -13.71 -11.01 -17.93
C ASN A 70 -12.71 -11.50 -16.87
N ASN A 71 -11.96 -10.61 -16.24
CA ASN A 71 -11.24 -10.97 -15.04
C ASN A 71 -12.20 -10.88 -13.85
N ALA A 72 -12.93 -11.95 -13.60
CA ALA A 72 -13.18 -12.33 -12.23
C ALA A 72 -11.78 -12.41 -11.58
N SER A 73 -11.41 -11.37 -10.84
CA SER A 73 -10.16 -11.34 -10.09
C SER A 73 -10.08 -12.66 -9.35
N PRO A 74 -8.96 -13.40 -9.40
CA PRO A 74 -8.85 -14.66 -8.68
C PRO A 74 -9.29 -14.37 -7.26
N THR A 75 -10.31 -15.10 -6.79
CA THR A 75 -10.90 -14.89 -5.47
C THR A 75 -9.74 -15.01 -4.48
N PHE A 76 -9.44 -13.93 -3.77
CA PHE A 76 -8.36 -13.98 -2.79
C PHE A 76 -8.73 -14.98 -1.71
N GLU A 77 -7.89 -15.97 -1.51
CA GLU A 77 -8.03 -16.93 -0.42
C GLU A 77 -6.94 -16.70 0.61
N MET A 78 -7.37 -16.45 1.84
CA MET A 78 -6.42 -16.30 2.95
C MET A 78 -5.67 -17.63 3.15
N PRO A 79 -4.32 -17.63 3.23
CA PRO A 79 -3.57 -18.84 3.50
C PRO A 79 -4.02 -19.51 4.80
N GLN A 80 -4.12 -20.83 4.83
CA GLN A 80 -4.61 -21.61 5.98
C GLN A 80 -3.80 -21.39 7.26
N TYR A 81 -2.53 -20.97 7.14
CA TYR A 81 -1.69 -20.65 8.28
C TYR A 81 -1.90 -19.22 8.82
N VAL A 82 -2.81 -18.46 8.22
CA VAL A 82 -3.29 -17.17 8.75
C VAL A 82 -4.62 -17.41 9.43
N VAL A 83 -4.63 -17.31 10.74
CA VAL A 83 -5.79 -17.63 11.57
C VAL A 83 -6.48 -16.39 12.09
N GLN A 84 -7.78 -16.46 12.27
CA GLN A 84 -8.63 -15.35 12.69
C GLN A 84 -8.47 -14.99 14.17
N ARG A 85 -7.97 -15.89 15.00
CA ARG A 85 -7.78 -15.63 16.42
C ARG A 85 -6.34 -15.26 16.73
N SER A 86 -6.26 -14.25 17.56
CA SER A 86 -5.06 -13.65 18.07
C SER A 86 -3.92 -14.64 18.26
N GLY A 87 -2.75 -14.29 17.82
CA GLY A 87 -1.50 -14.98 18.13
C GLY A 87 -1.17 -14.95 19.62
N GLY A 88 -2.22 -14.98 20.47
CA GLY A 88 -2.11 -14.97 21.90
C GLY A 88 -1.43 -13.71 22.44
N LEU A 89 -0.72 -13.90 23.55
CA LEU A 89 -0.13 -12.81 24.32
C LEU A 89 0.85 -11.91 23.51
N TYR A 90 1.56 -12.46 22.55
CA TYR A 90 2.54 -11.70 21.74
C TYR A 90 1.88 -10.69 20.81
N MET A 91 0.84 -11.11 20.10
CA MET A 91 0.09 -10.22 19.22
C MET A 91 -0.61 -9.12 20.03
N ASN A 92 -1.28 -9.49 21.14
CA ASN A 92 -1.97 -8.53 21.99
C ASN A 92 -1.01 -7.49 22.60
N ARG A 93 0.15 -7.91 23.06
CA ARG A 93 1.19 -6.98 23.55
C ARG A 93 1.71 -6.08 22.44
N TRP A 94 1.83 -6.60 21.22
CA TRP A 94 2.27 -5.79 20.10
C TRP A 94 1.21 -4.74 19.74
N CYS A 95 -0.07 -5.13 19.63
CA CYS A 95 -1.18 -4.21 19.38
C CYS A 95 -1.29 -3.14 20.48
N ALA A 96 -1.17 -3.54 21.75
CA ALA A 96 -1.26 -2.64 22.89
C ALA A 96 -0.19 -1.53 22.88
N ARG A 97 1.00 -1.76 22.28
CA ARG A 97 2.01 -0.69 22.13
C ARG A 97 1.52 0.48 21.30
N TRP A 98 0.55 0.23 20.43
CA TRP A 98 -0.03 1.22 19.51
C TRP A 98 -1.43 1.65 19.97
N GLY A 99 -1.88 1.14 21.11
CA GLY A 99 -3.25 1.34 21.58
C GLY A 99 -4.30 0.76 20.64
N LEU A 100 -3.98 -0.37 19.99
CA LEU A 100 -4.87 -1.05 19.06
C LEU A 100 -5.50 -2.27 19.72
N ASP A 101 -6.78 -2.49 19.45
CA ASP A 101 -7.48 -3.73 19.76
C ASP A 101 -7.51 -4.64 18.53
N ALA A 102 -6.96 -5.85 18.65
CA ALA A 102 -6.83 -6.77 17.53
C ALA A 102 -8.18 -7.35 17.09
N ASP A 103 -9.10 -7.56 18.02
CA ASP A 103 -10.41 -8.15 17.75
C ASP A 103 -11.33 -7.09 17.10
N GLU A 104 -11.32 -5.86 17.62
CA GLU A 104 -12.07 -4.73 17.06
C GLU A 104 -11.64 -4.43 15.61
N LEU A 105 -10.35 -4.50 15.33
CA LEU A 105 -9.79 -4.26 14.00
C LEU A 105 -9.87 -5.50 13.08
N GLY A 106 -10.36 -6.64 13.55
CA GLY A 106 -10.42 -7.88 12.80
C GLY A 106 -9.04 -8.38 12.35
N LEU A 107 -7.99 -8.09 13.14
CA LEU A 107 -6.63 -8.50 12.80
C LEU A 107 -6.49 -10.02 12.91
N MET A 108 -5.64 -10.56 12.03
CA MET A 108 -5.38 -12.00 11.95
C MET A 108 -3.91 -12.29 12.32
N TYR A 109 -3.57 -13.55 12.46
CA TYR A 109 -2.22 -13.96 12.84
C TYR A 109 -1.66 -15.03 11.89
N ASP A 110 -0.50 -14.76 11.31
CA ASP A 110 0.30 -15.73 10.56
C ASP A 110 1.15 -16.55 11.53
N VAL A 111 0.71 -17.79 11.79
CA VAL A 111 1.40 -18.70 12.72
C VAL A 111 2.73 -19.23 12.19
N LYS A 112 2.96 -19.14 10.86
CA LYS A 112 4.18 -19.62 10.20
C LYS A 112 5.32 -18.62 10.28
N GLU A 113 5.00 -17.32 10.22
CA GLU A 113 6.00 -16.28 10.14
C GLU A 113 5.95 -15.25 11.30
N ASP A 114 5.12 -15.47 12.30
CA ASP A 114 4.91 -14.54 13.42
C ASP A 114 4.58 -13.13 12.94
N ARG A 115 3.43 -12.99 12.24
CA ARG A 115 2.99 -11.69 11.74
C ARG A 115 1.59 -11.35 12.22
N VAL A 116 1.39 -10.11 12.61
CA VAL A 116 0.05 -9.52 12.67
C VAL A 116 -0.38 -9.22 11.25
N VAL A 117 -1.56 -9.72 10.86
CA VAL A 117 -2.09 -9.60 9.50
C VAL A 117 -3.28 -8.66 9.50
N PHE A 118 -3.19 -7.64 8.66
CA PHE A 118 -4.20 -6.62 8.42
C PHE A 118 -4.98 -7.01 7.17
N PRO A 119 -6.26 -7.43 7.28
CA PRO A 119 -7.07 -7.78 6.14
C PRO A 119 -7.46 -6.54 5.34
N VAL A 120 -7.40 -6.61 4.03
CA VAL A 120 -7.92 -5.57 3.13
C VAL A 120 -9.34 -5.97 2.74
N MET A 121 -10.29 -5.11 3.08
CA MET A 121 -11.71 -5.36 2.88
C MET A 121 -12.27 -4.63 1.67
N GLN A 122 -13.15 -5.29 0.94
CA GLN A 122 -14.00 -4.68 -0.07
C GLN A 122 -15.38 -5.34 -0.03
N ASP A 123 -16.43 -4.55 0.05
CA ASP A 123 -17.83 -5.02 0.09
C ASP A 123 -18.07 -6.13 1.14
N GLY A 124 -17.46 -5.98 2.33
CA GLY A 124 -17.58 -6.91 3.44
C GLY A 124 -16.78 -8.21 3.28
N LYS A 125 -15.96 -8.34 2.22
CA LYS A 125 -15.12 -9.52 1.96
C LYS A 125 -13.64 -9.17 2.07
N ILE A 126 -12.84 -10.13 2.53
CA ILE A 126 -11.38 -10.01 2.49
C ILE A 126 -10.92 -10.25 1.05
N VAL A 127 -10.30 -9.25 0.42
CA VAL A 127 -9.82 -9.30 -0.97
C VAL A 127 -8.29 -9.27 -1.07
N ASP A 128 -7.61 -9.03 0.06
CA ASP A 128 -6.16 -9.02 0.18
C ASP A 128 -5.77 -8.99 1.66
N ALA A 129 -4.48 -9.07 1.95
CA ALA A 129 -3.98 -8.85 3.30
C ALA A 129 -2.51 -8.44 3.28
N THR A 130 -2.07 -7.78 4.34
CA THR A 130 -0.66 -7.48 4.56
C THR A 130 -0.26 -7.80 6.00
N GLY A 131 0.91 -8.42 6.19
CA GLY A 131 1.38 -8.86 7.49
C GLY A 131 2.61 -8.13 7.97
N ARG A 132 2.56 -7.60 9.19
CA ARG A 132 3.69 -6.99 9.89
C ARG A 132 4.35 -8.04 10.78
N THR A 133 5.67 -8.23 10.64
CA THR A 133 6.38 -9.15 11.53
C THR A 133 6.39 -8.67 12.98
N LEU A 134 6.21 -9.60 13.91
CA LEU A 134 6.38 -9.38 15.35
C LEU A 134 7.85 -9.47 15.79
N THR A 135 8.70 -9.98 14.92
CA THR A 135 10.13 -10.21 15.15
C THR A 135 10.99 -9.28 14.29
N LYS A 136 12.33 -9.51 14.29
CA LYS A 136 13.26 -8.80 13.40
C LYS A 136 13.35 -9.42 11.99
N ARG A 137 12.40 -10.28 11.59
CA ARG A 137 12.39 -10.94 10.28
C ARG A 137 12.25 -9.92 9.15
N ILE A 138 12.91 -10.19 8.04
CA ILE A 138 12.82 -9.44 6.79
C ILE A 138 12.05 -10.29 5.76
N PRO A 139 11.14 -9.70 4.97
CA PRO A 139 10.73 -8.29 4.98
C PRO A 139 9.87 -7.95 6.20
N LYS A 140 9.97 -6.70 6.64
CA LYS A 140 9.16 -6.12 7.74
C LYS A 140 7.65 -6.24 7.46
N TRP A 141 7.24 -5.96 6.22
CA TRP A 141 5.89 -6.12 5.70
C TRP A 141 5.87 -7.19 4.62
N LYS A 142 4.82 -8.02 4.60
CA LYS A 142 4.59 -9.06 3.59
C LYS A 142 3.16 -8.95 3.06
N ARG A 143 3.02 -8.88 1.75
CA ARG A 143 1.72 -8.95 1.07
C ARG A 143 1.30 -10.41 0.87
N TYR A 144 0.01 -10.69 1.03
CA TYR A 144 -0.57 -12.03 0.82
C TYR A 144 -1.35 -12.13 -0.48
N GLY A 145 -1.85 -11.00 -0.98
CA GLY A 145 -2.57 -10.90 -2.24
C GLY A 145 -2.06 -9.77 -3.13
N ASN A 146 -2.85 -9.36 -4.10
CA ASN A 146 -2.49 -8.35 -5.10
C ASN A 146 -3.71 -7.55 -5.57
N SER A 147 -4.60 -7.15 -4.67
CA SER A 147 -5.82 -6.41 -5.03
C SER A 147 -5.55 -4.99 -5.55
N GLY A 148 -4.40 -4.42 -5.23
CA GLY A 148 -4.11 -3.01 -5.46
C GLY A 148 -4.92 -2.05 -4.58
N LEU A 149 -5.75 -2.55 -3.66
CA LEU A 149 -6.54 -1.72 -2.74
C LEU A 149 -5.73 -1.34 -1.50
N PRO A 150 -6.06 -0.20 -0.85
CA PRO A 150 -5.46 0.20 0.41
C PRO A 150 -6.01 -0.63 1.57
N TYR A 151 -5.25 -0.72 2.67
CA TYR A 151 -5.83 -1.09 3.96
C TYR A 151 -6.53 0.14 4.56
N THR A 152 -7.70 -0.07 5.15
CA THR A 152 -8.49 1.00 5.75
C THR A 152 -8.97 0.65 7.14
N SER A 153 -9.11 1.67 8.00
CA SER A 153 -9.62 1.56 9.36
C SER A 153 -10.49 2.77 9.68
N GLY A 154 -11.57 2.57 10.40
CA GLY A 154 -12.57 3.61 10.71
C GLY A 154 -13.70 3.68 9.69
N CYS A 155 -14.67 4.55 9.93
CA CYS A 155 -15.91 4.63 9.14
C CYS A 155 -16.38 6.06 8.86
N GLY A 156 -15.49 7.02 8.81
CA GLY A 156 -15.80 8.43 8.61
C GLY A 156 -15.90 8.86 7.13
N LYS A 157 -15.98 10.18 6.93
CA LYS A 157 -16.06 10.81 5.60
C LYS A 157 -14.76 11.49 5.17
N VAL A 158 -13.76 11.51 6.04
CA VAL A 158 -12.46 12.14 5.81
C VAL A 158 -11.39 11.06 5.75
N ALA A 159 -10.74 10.90 4.61
CA ALA A 159 -9.63 9.98 4.46
C ALA A 159 -8.34 10.58 5.01
N VAL A 160 -7.61 9.85 5.85
CA VAL A 160 -6.26 10.19 6.28
C VAL A 160 -5.28 9.20 5.67
N VAL A 161 -4.54 9.64 4.68
CA VAL A 161 -3.59 8.81 3.93
C VAL A 161 -2.26 8.78 4.67
N VAL A 162 -1.82 7.59 5.04
CA VAL A 162 -0.62 7.32 5.85
C VAL A 162 0.24 6.24 5.21
N GLU A 163 1.45 6.00 5.74
CA GLU A 163 2.39 5.05 5.13
C GLU A 163 2.05 3.59 5.42
N ASP A 164 1.65 3.25 6.65
CA ASP A 164 1.48 1.86 7.07
C ASP A 164 0.13 1.59 7.77
N CYS A 165 -0.22 0.30 7.89
CA CYS A 165 -1.50 -0.13 8.46
C CYS A 165 -1.65 0.22 9.94
N VAL A 166 -0.55 0.31 10.70
CA VAL A 166 -0.61 0.68 12.11
C VAL A 166 -1.03 2.14 12.23
N SER A 167 -0.39 3.01 11.44
CA SER A 167 -0.74 4.43 11.35
C SER A 167 -2.19 4.62 10.91
N ALA A 168 -2.65 3.83 9.90
CA ALA A 168 -4.05 3.87 9.47
C ALA A 168 -5.03 3.43 10.57
N ALA A 169 -4.70 2.38 11.32
CA ALA A 169 -5.52 1.94 12.45
C ALA A 169 -5.54 2.98 13.58
N VAL A 170 -4.44 3.68 13.80
CA VAL A 170 -4.34 4.73 14.84
C VAL A 170 -5.21 5.94 14.52
N VAL A 171 -5.27 6.37 13.25
CA VAL A 171 -6.03 7.56 12.85
C VAL A 171 -7.47 7.26 12.45
N GLY A 172 -7.85 5.98 12.38
CA GLY A 172 -9.19 5.57 12.00
C GLY A 172 -10.21 5.68 13.13
N TYR A 173 -10.49 6.89 13.59
CA TYR A 173 -11.47 7.17 14.65
C TYR A 173 -12.36 8.37 14.30
N GLY A 174 -13.51 8.47 14.97
CA GLY A 174 -14.45 9.58 14.79
C GLY A 174 -14.88 9.73 13.32
N SER A 175 -14.61 10.88 12.73
CA SER A 175 -14.91 11.18 11.32
C SER A 175 -13.83 10.71 10.34
N PHE A 176 -12.73 10.14 10.83
CA PHE A 176 -11.59 9.75 10.02
C PHE A 176 -11.65 8.30 9.56
N VAL A 177 -11.20 8.08 8.35
CA VAL A 177 -10.82 6.77 7.82
C VAL A 177 -9.33 6.79 7.54
N GLY A 178 -8.57 6.03 8.31
CA GLY A 178 -7.15 5.82 8.04
C GLY A 178 -6.96 4.96 6.80
N VAL A 179 -6.11 5.39 5.88
CA VAL A 179 -5.90 4.75 4.58
C VAL A 179 -4.41 4.52 4.36
N ALA A 180 -3.97 3.25 4.42
CA ALA A 180 -2.59 2.86 4.09
C ALA A 180 -2.52 2.30 2.67
N LEU A 181 -1.72 2.94 1.79
CA LEU A 181 -1.66 2.59 0.37
C LEU A 181 -0.93 1.27 0.08
N LEU A 182 -0.25 0.70 1.06
CA LEU A 182 0.49 -0.58 0.97
C LEU A 182 1.54 -0.62 -0.15
N GLY A 183 2.04 0.54 -0.54
CA GLY A 183 3.04 0.72 -1.60
C GLY A 183 3.68 2.10 -1.53
N THR A 184 4.65 2.34 -2.40
CA THR A 184 5.42 3.59 -2.43
C THR A 184 4.82 4.67 -3.33
N SER A 185 3.77 4.36 -4.08
CA SER A 185 3.16 5.28 -5.06
C SER A 185 1.64 5.18 -5.06
N LEU A 186 1.00 6.27 -5.45
CA LEU A 186 -0.43 6.34 -5.65
C LEU A 186 -0.81 5.63 -6.96
N GLN A 187 -1.62 4.58 -6.87
CA GLN A 187 -2.13 3.82 -8.00
C GLN A 187 -3.52 4.31 -8.42
N ASP A 188 -4.00 3.93 -9.61
CA ASP A 188 -5.36 4.30 -10.07
C ASP A 188 -6.46 3.69 -9.20
N SER A 189 -6.25 2.50 -8.65
CA SER A 189 -7.14 1.89 -7.66
C SER A 189 -7.26 2.73 -6.39
N HIS A 190 -6.13 3.30 -5.92
CA HIS A 190 -6.11 4.20 -4.76
C HIS A 190 -6.85 5.50 -5.05
N ARG A 191 -6.65 6.11 -6.25
CA ARG A 191 -7.36 7.34 -6.66
C ARG A 191 -8.86 7.11 -6.70
N ARG A 192 -9.31 5.98 -7.31
CA ARG A 192 -10.73 5.61 -7.33
C ARG A 192 -11.30 5.39 -5.94
N TYR A 193 -10.54 4.71 -5.06
CA TYR A 193 -10.96 4.51 -3.68
C TYR A 193 -11.07 5.85 -2.93
N LEU A 194 -10.10 6.72 -3.05
CA LEU A 194 -10.09 8.01 -2.36
C LEU A 194 -11.11 9.01 -2.89
N ALA A 195 -11.54 8.88 -4.15
CA ALA A 195 -12.55 9.74 -4.76
C ALA A 195 -13.94 9.67 -4.10
N GLN A 196 -14.21 8.67 -3.28
CA GLN A 196 -15.46 8.57 -2.52
C GLN A 196 -15.52 9.51 -1.30
N PHE A 197 -14.38 10.04 -0.86
CA PHE A 197 -14.29 10.94 0.28
C PHE A 197 -14.42 12.41 -0.14
N SER A 198 -15.06 13.22 0.70
CA SER A 198 -15.14 14.66 0.49
C SER A 198 -13.79 15.34 0.71
N THR A 199 -13.02 14.83 1.68
CA THR A 199 -11.72 15.36 2.07
C THR A 199 -10.70 14.23 2.18
N ALA A 200 -9.49 14.45 1.67
CA ALA A 200 -8.34 13.60 1.89
C ALA A 200 -7.19 14.39 2.53
N ILE A 201 -6.73 13.93 3.68
CA ILE A 201 -5.59 14.48 4.40
C ILE A 201 -4.39 13.58 4.13
N ILE A 202 -3.30 14.13 3.60
CA ILE A 202 -2.07 13.39 3.36
C ILE A 202 -1.13 13.61 4.54
N ALA A 203 -0.91 12.56 5.34
CA ALA A 203 -0.14 12.57 6.58
C ALA A 203 0.91 11.45 6.56
N LEU A 204 1.88 11.55 5.62
CA LEU A 204 3.00 10.62 5.57
C LEU A 204 4.06 10.97 6.61
N ASP A 205 5.00 10.05 6.84
CA ASP A 205 6.08 10.23 7.80
C ASP A 205 6.87 11.54 7.54
N PRO A 206 7.46 12.17 8.56
CA PRO A 206 8.07 13.52 8.46
C PRO A 206 9.15 13.64 7.39
N ASP A 207 9.90 12.56 7.12
CA ASP A 207 10.94 12.51 6.09
C ASP A 207 10.41 12.38 4.66
N ALA A 208 9.10 12.09 4.49
CA ALA A 208 8.44 11.92 3.21
C ALA A 208 7.74 13.19 2.67
N LEU A 209 8.05 14.39 3.19
CA LEU A 209 7.37 15.64 2.82
C LEU A 209 7.30 15.89 1.30
N PRO A 210 8.36 15.70 0.49
CA PRO A 210 8.28 15.88 -0.96
C PRO A 210 7.25 14.94 -1.60
N LYS A 211 7.18 13.69 -1.15
CA LYS A 211 6.21 12.69 -1.61
C LYS A 211 4.78 13.05 -1.18
N THR A 212 4.61 13.58 0.04
CA THR A 212 3.34 14.09 0.55
C THR A 212 2.77 15.17 -0.35
N LEU A 213 3.60 16.17 -0.71
CA LEU A 213 3.19 17.27 -1.59
C LEU A 213 2.87 16.82 -3.01
N GLN A 214 3.66 15.89 -3.55
CA GLN A 214 3.39 15.29 -4.85
C GLN A 214 2.06 14.54 -4.85
N MET A 215 1.83 13.68 -3.86
CA MET A 215 0.59 12.92 -3.72
C MET A 215 -0.62 13.82 -3.57
N ALA A 216 -0.53 14.89 -2.78
CA ALA A 216 -1.58 15.89 -2.65
C ALA A 216 -1.90 16.55 -3.99
N LYS A 217 -0.90 16.89 -4.79
CA LYS A 217 -1.08 17.45 -6.14
C LYS A 217 -1.81 16.48 -7.06
N GLU A 218 -1.44 15.20 -7.03
CA GLU A 218 -2.08 14.16 -7.85
C GLU A 218 -3.53 13.92 -7.44
N LEU A 219 -3.86 13.97 -6.15
CA LEU A 219 -5.21 13.72 -5.63
C LEU A 219 -6.19 14.87 -5.85
N ARG A 220 -5.73 16.11 -6.02
CA ARG A 220 -6.60 17.28 -6.27
C ARG A 220 -7.49 17.17 -7.51
N GLY A 221 -7.15 16.28 -8.45
CA GLY A 221 -7.99 15.96 -9.60
C GLY A 221 -9.08 14.92 -9.33
N HIS A 222 -9.08 14.31 -8.13
CA HIS A 222 -9.95 13.16 -7.80
C HIS A 222 -10.76 13.36 -6.52
N VAL A 223 -10.30 14.20 -5.60
CA VAL A 223 -10.95 14.49 -4.31
C VAL A 223 -11.20 15.99 -4.22
N SER A 224 -12.37 16.38 -3.75
CA SER A 224 -12.80 17.80 -3.75
C SER A 224 -11.93 18.68 -2.84
N ASP A 225 -11.55 18.17 -1.66
CA ASP A 225 -10.68 18.87 -0.72
C ASP A 225 -9.48 17.97 -0.38
N VAL A 226 -8.28 18.44 -0.69
CA VAL A 226 -7.02 17.74 -0.40
C VAL A 226 -6.13 18.63 0.46
N ARG A 227 -5.91 18.17 1.68
CA ARG A 227 -5.09 18.86 2.68
C ARG A 227 -3.80 18.09 2.95
N VAL A 228 -2.78 18.78 3.44
CA VAL A 228 -1.50 18.18 3.84
C VAL A 228 -1.30 18.42 5.32
N LEU A 229 -1.10 17.37 6.07
CA LEU A 229 -0.70 17.43 7.46
C LEU A 229 0.80 17.13 7.56
N LYS A 230 1.58 18.16 7.88
CA LYS A 230 3.01 17.98 8.18
C LYS A 230 3.15 17.48 9.60
N LEU A 231 3.59 16.23 9.72
CA LEU A 231 3.82 15.59 11.01
C LEU A 231 5.17 16.00 11.62
N GLU A 232 5.24 15.99 12.95
CA GLU A 232 6.47 16.13 13.73
C GLU A 232 7.11 14.76 14.01
N ASP A 233 6.27 13.71 14.16
CA ASP A 233 6.71 12.32 14.35
C ASP A 233 5.80 11.38 13.53
N ASP A 234 6.16 10.10 13.43
CA ASP A 234 5.29 9.09 12.83
C ASP A 234 3.98 8.98 13.65
N ILE A 235 2.85 9.19 12.99
CA ILE A 235 1.54 9.41 13.63
C ILE A 235 1.09 8.25 14.52
N LYS A 236 1.61 7.04 14.31
CA LYS A 236 1.33 5.90 15.19
C LYS A 236 1.83 6.09 16.63
N TYR A 237 2.77 6.99 16.86
CA TYR A 237 3.23 7.35 18.21
C TYR A 237 2.29 8.32 18.92
N ARG A 238 1.23 8.81 18.24
CA ARG A 238 0.22 9.70 18.80
C ARG A 238 0.83 10.95 19.45
N ASN A 239 1.81 11.58 18.75
CA ASN A 239 2.35 12.85 19.20
C ASN A 239 1.18 13.83 19.44
N PRO A 240 1.04 14.44 20.63
CA PRO A 240 -0.11 15.29 20.94
C PRO A 240 -0.31 16.43 19.95
N THR A 241 0.77 17.11 19.56
CA THR A 241 0.73 18.22 18.58
C THR A 241 0.19 17.75 17.23
N ASP A 242 0.59 16.56 16.75
CA ASP A 242 0.13 16.03 15.46
C ASP A 242 -1.33 15.60 15.53
N MET A 243 -1.76 15.01 16.66
CA MET A 243 -3.16 14.63 16.87
C MET A 243 -4.08 15.85 16.98
N GLU A 244 -3.67 16.91 17.71
CA GLU A 244 -4.40 18.17 17.79
C GLU A 244 -4.53 18.86 16.42
N LYS A 245 -3.45 18.86 15.62
CA LYS A 245 -3.51 19.38 14.24
C LYS A 245 -4.48 18.56 13.37
N LEU A 246 -4.46 17.23 13.50
CA LEU A 246 -5.36 16.37 12.75
C LEU A 246 -6.82 16.66 13.11
N ASP A 247 -7.15 16.71 14.40
CA ASP A 247 -8.50 16.98 14.89
C ASP A 247 -8.97 18.39 14.50
N GLY A 248 -8.08 19.38 14.50
CA GLY A 248 -8.36 20.75 14.09
C GLY A 248 -8.69 20.91 12.60
N ILE A 249 -8.23 20.01 11.74
CA ILE A 249 -8.49 20.11 10.29
C ILE A 249 -9.99 19.96 9.95
N ILE A 250 -10.80 19.30 10.78
CA ILE A 250 -12.23 19.08 10.51
C ILE A 250 -13.10 20.24 10.99
N THR A 251 -12.61 21.05 11.89
CA THR A 251 -13.38 22.12 12.53
C THR A 251 -13.39 23.42 11.73
N ASP A 252 -12.57 23.52 10.69
CA ASP A 252 -12.50 24.65 9.74
C ASP A 252 -13.20 24.28 8.40
#